data_f13698bae0ab862cee407d832905e4ae
#
_entry.id   f13698bae0ab862cee407d832905e4ae
#
_cell.length_a   1.000
_cell.length_b   1.000
_cell.length_c   1.000
_cell.angle_alpha   90.00
_cell.angle_beta   90.00
_cell.angle_gamma   90.00
#
_symmetry.space_group_name_H-M   'P 1'
#
loop_
_entity.id
_entity.type
_entity.pdbx_description
1 polymer ?
#
loop_
_entity_poly.entity_id
_entity_poly.type
_entity_poly.pdbx_seq_one_letter_code
_entity_poly.pdbx_strand_id
1 'polypeptide(L)'
;MPKYFYLLPVLLILLTESCNLPLTPSVSPMTPTPAASQTATPTEPAAVPTATIVPLGSPANPVVFALPPNLQPEQIADGKALADGLSRYTGYTIAVTRPNSYADLVADFGKGNAHLAFLPPFAYADAYQKGYVRAILATQRFGTYAYGAQFIANVRNNFVSYYDELSGQNNADAKTALSQFDGYKPCWDDPLSAAGYVIPLAFLNENGIRTKPPAFVEGHSTVVRSIYAQGICDFGATIIDARQSPAVLEDLPDVTRRVQVIWRIEPLIPYEVVVVASSMPDNLRFTLTQTLAQLTQTAEGQTAMQNIYKIEALQPVNDDAYALFRHYVKTSGLDLSTLFK
;
A
#
# COMPACT_ATOMS: atom_id res chain seq x y z
N MET A 1 30.39 44.13 -0.65
CA MET A 1 30.86 44.64 -1.94
C MET A 1 31.50 43.54 -2.72
N PRO A 2 31.28 43.41 -4.01
CA PRO A 2 30.19 43.91 -4.82
C PRO A 2 29.28 42.83 -5.45
N LYS A 3 28.14 43.28 -5.92
CA LYS A 3 27.11 42.63 -6.73
C LYS A 3 27.60 42.42 -8.17
N TYR A 4 27.21 41.32 -8.80
CA TYR A 4 27.10 41.25 -10.27
C TYR A 4 25.72 40.73 -10.69
N PHE A 5 24.99 41.64 -11.31
CA PHE A 5 23.80 41.47 -12.12
C PHE A 5 24.24 41.02 -13.53
N TYR A 6 23.58 40.04 -14.14
CA TYR A 6 23.61 39.88 -15.59
C TYR A 6 22.19 39.77 -16.15
N LEU A 7 21.96 40.68 -17.09
CA LEU A 7 20.73 40.86 -17.87
C LEU A 7 20.61 39.84 -18.99
N LEU A 8 19.34 39.51 -19.31
CA LEU A 8 18.90 38.90 -20.58
C LEU A 8 19.27 39.67 -21.82
N PRO A 9 19.21 39.06 -22.99
CA PRO A 9 18.47 39.66 -24.10
C PRO A 9 17.36 38.76 -24.66
N VAL A 10 16.22 39.38 -24.87
CA VAL A 10 15.05 38.97 -25.64
C VAL A 10 15.42 39.02 -27.13
N LEU A 11 15.15 37.91 -27.86
CA LEU A 11 15.24 37.92 -29.33
C LEU A 11 13.82 37.76 -29.90
N LEU A 12 13.35 38.85 -30.52
CA LEU A 12 12.08 38.98 -31.24
C LEU A 12 12.33 38.58 -32.70
N ILE A 13 11.62 37.59 -33.22
CA ILE A 13 11.63 37.26 -34.66
C ILE A 13 10.21 37.47 -35.20
N LEU A 14 10.13 38.49 -36.08
CA LEU A 14 9.01 38.79 -36.96
C LEU A 14 9.01 37.87 -38.14
N LEU A 15 7.91 37.22 -38.46
CA LEU A 15 7.67 36.54 -39.71
C LEU A 15 6.59 37.23 -40.50
N THR A 16 6.95 37.56 -41.72
CA THR A 16 6.19 38.21 -42.75
C THR A 16 5.26 37.27 -43.49
N GLU A 17 4.08 37.76 -43.75
CA GLU A 17 3.06 37.15 -44.61
C GLU A 17 3.47 37.11 -46.07
N SER A 18 3.04 36.06 -46.78
CA SER A 18 3.02 36.05 -48.23
C SER A 18 1.71 35.43 -48.73
N CYS A 19 0.82 36.26 -49.28
CA CYS A 19 -0.35 35.86 -50.03
C CYS A 19 0.02 35.43 -51.43
N ASN A 20 -0.54 34.31 -51.87
CA ASN A 20 -0.65 33.98 -53.29
C ASN A 20 -2.01 33.40 -53.61
N LEU A 21 -2.82 34.15 -54.33
CA LEU A 21 -4.06 33.78 -55.00
C LEU A 21 -3.79 33.32 -56.47
N PRO A 22 -4.36 32.26 -56.96
CA PRO A 22 -4.53 32.07 -58.40
C PRO A 22 -5.94 32.36 -58.86
N LEU A 23 -5.95 32.98 -60.03
CA LEU A 23 -7.08 33.44 -60.81
C LEU A 23 -7.92 32.29 -61.39
N THR A 24 -9.25 32.47 -61.36
CA THR A 24 -10.25 31.63 -61.98
C THR A 24 -10.48 31.99 -63.46
N PRO A 25 -10.73 31.04 -64.37
CA PRO A 25 -11.39 31.34 -65.63
C PRO A 25 -12.91 31.14 -65.51
N SER A 26 -13.63 32.14 -66.01
CA SER A 26 -15.07 32.21 -66.22
C SER A 26 -15.54 31.30 -67.35
N VAL A 27 -16.59 30.48 -67.10
CA VAL A 27 -17.37 29.85 -68.16
C VAL A 27 -18.86 30.11 -67.92
N SER A 28 -19.51 30.67 -68.91
CA SER A 28 -20.93 31.06 -68.89
C SER A 28 -21.89 29.86 -68.99
N PRO A 29 -23.17 30.04 -68.64
CA PRO A 29 -24.09 29.00 -68.21
C PRO A 29 -24.88 28.36 -69.38
N MET A 30 -25.08 27.05 -69.30
CA MET A 30 -26.15 26.36 -69.94
C MET A 30 -27.27 25.99 -69.00
N THR A 31 -28.45 26.45 -69.23
CA THR A 31 -29.67 26.19 -68.47
C THR A 31 -30.16 24.77 -68.72
N PRO A 32 -30.40 23.94 -67.72
CA PRO A 32 -31.24 22.76 -67.87
C PRO A 32 -32.63 22.97 -67.23
N THR A 33 -33.60 22.46 -67.87
CA THR A 33 -35.04 22.32 -67.54
C THR A 33 -35.27 21.68 -66.16
N PRO A 34 -36.23 22.14 -65.35
CA PRO A 34 -36.44 21.59 -63.98
C PRO A 34 -37.08 20.21 -64.04
N ALA A 35 -36.38 19.22 -63.54
CA ALA A 35 -36.95 17.92 -63.17
C ALA A 35 -37.64 18.06 -61.79
N ALA A 36 -38.79 17.47 -61.62
CA ALA A 36 -39.60 17.48 -60.42
C ALA A 36 -38.81 16.97 -59.18
N SER A 37 -38.69 17.87 -58.21
CA SER A 37 -38.07 17.55 -56.94
C SER A 37 -39.02 16.67 -56.15
N GLN A 38 -38.62 15.40 -55.93
CA GLN A 38 -39.21 14.58 -54.87
C GLN A 38 -38.63 15.04 -53.55
N THR A 39 -39.49 15.64 -52.70
CA THR A 39 -39.17 16.02 -51.35
C THR A 39 -38.90 14.74 -50.53
N ALA A 40 -37.64 14.40 -50.31
CA ALA A 40 -37.27 13.37 -49.33
C ALA A 40 -37.64 13.86 -47.93
N THR A 41 -38.58 13.17 -47.30
CA THR A 41 -38.89 13.34 -45.87
C THR A 41 -37.61 13.11 -45.06
N PRO A 42 -37.20 14.04 -44.15
CA PRO A 42 -36.06 13.79 -43.30
C PRO A 42 -36.34 12.58 -42.40
N THR A 43 -35.61 11.50 -42.59
CA THR A 43 -35.61 10.38 -41.65
C THR A 43 -34.92 10.87 -40.38
N GLU A 44 -35.69 10.99 -39.29
CA GLU A 44 -35.17 11.30 -37.96
C GLU A 44 -34.08 10.27 -37.60
N PRO A 45 -32.87 10.69 -37.16
CA PRO A 45 -31.84 9.74 -36.80
C PRO A 45 -32.35 8.88 -35.64
N ALA A 46 -32.33 7.56 -35.84
CA ALA A 46 -32.67 6.63 -34.76
C ALA A 46 -31.84 6.97 -33.50
N ALA A 47 -32.52 7.24 -32.39
CA ALA A 47 -31.89 7.50 -31.12
C ALA A 47 -30.97 6.32 -30.77
N VAL A 48 -29.65 6.57 -30.70
CA VAL A 48 -28.69 5.60 -30.23
C VAL A 48 -29.07 5.30 -28.79
N PRO A 49 -29.32 4.05 -28.39
CA PRO A 49 -29.66 3.73 -27.02
C PRO A 49 -28.51 4.14 -26.12
N THR A 50 -28.74 5.15 -25.31
CA THR A 50 -27.80 5.54 -24.24
C THR A 50 -27.73 4.37 -23.27
N ALA A 51 -26.57 3.71 -23.19
CA ALA A 51 -26.36 2.63 -22.22
C ALA A 51 -26.63 3.19 -20.81
N THR A 52 -27.67 2.68 -20.17
CA THR A 52 -27.98 3.05 -18.77
C THR A 52 -26.89 2.50 -17.88
N ILE A 53 -26.05 3.39 -17.35
CA ILE A 53 -25.01 3.00 -16.39
C ILE A 53 -25.70 2.55 -15.10
N VAL A 54 -25.57 1.27 -14.75
CA VAL A 54 -26.08 0.69 -13.52
C VAL A 54 -25.19 1.16 -12.37
N PRO A 55 -25.71 1.92 -11.39
CA PRO A 55 -24.89 2.46 -10.31
C PRO A 55 -24.26 1.36 -9.46
N LEU A 56 -22.97 1.51 -9.09
CA LEU A 56 -22.32 0.64 -8.13
C LEU A 56 -23.02 0.73 -6.76
N GLY A 57 -23.26 -0.41 -6.12
CA GLY A 57 -24.02 -0.53 -4.89
C GLY A 57 -25.51 -0.79 -5.08
N SER A 58 -25.99 -0.89 -6.35
CA SER A 58 -27.35 -1.36 -6.64
C SER A 58 -27.43 -2.90 -6.66
N PRO A 59 -28.65 -3.49 -6.60
CA PRO A 59 -28.81 -4.95 -6.68
C PRO A 59 -28.23 -5.57 -7.99
N ALA A 60 -28.27 -4.82 -9.10
CA ALA A 60 -27.74 -5.27 -10.37
C ALA A 60 -26.23 -5.02 -10.54
N ASN A 61 -25.62 -4.22 -9.66
CA ASN A 61 -24.19 -3.93 -9.64
C ASN A 61 -23.72 -3.72 -8.18
N PRO A 62 -23.61 -4.79 -7.37
CA PRO A 62 -23.27 -4.67 -5.95
C PRO A 62 -21.84 -4.20 -5.72
N VAL A 63 -21.58 -3.59 -4.56
CA VAL A 63 -20.22 -3.43 -4.05
C VAL A 63 -19.71 -4.81 -3.67
N VAL A 64 -18.59 -5.24 -4.22
CA VAL A 64 -17.97 -6.52 -3.88
C VAL A 64 -16.96 -6.30 -2.75
N PHE A 65 -17.27 -6.84 -1.57
CA PHE A 65 -16.37 -6.92 -0.43
C PHE A 65 -15.59 -8.23 -0.51
N ALA A 66 -14.30 -8.13 -0.78
CA ALA A 66 -13.43 -9.28 -0.86
C ALA A 66 -12.83 -9.62 0.52
N LEU A 67 -13.09 -10.82 0.99
CA LEU A 67 -12.53 -11.37 2.22
C LEU A 67 -11.08 -11.88 1.97
N PRO A 68 -10.28 -12.02 3.04
CA PRO A 68 -8.96 -12.66 2.94
C PRO A 68 -9.04 -14.08 2.34
N PRO A 69 -8.00 -14.54 1.62
CA PRO A 69 -7.87 -15.96 1.30
C PRO A 69 -7.72 -16.78 2.60
N ASN A 70 -7.91 -18.09 2.51
CA ASN A 70 -7.61 -19.07 3.60
C ASN A 70 -8.39 -18.88 4.91
N LEU A 71 -9.58 -18.31 4.88
CA LEU A 71 -10.46 -18.21 6.03
C LEU A 71 -11.12 -19.55 6.38
N GLN A 72 -11.31 -19.79 7.67
CA GLN A 72 -12.12 -20.89 8.17
C GLN A 72 -13.63 -20.61 7.97
N PRO A 73 -14.50 -21.64 7.95
CA PRO A 73 -15.95 -21.46 7.73
C PRO A 73 -16.60 -20.42 8.64
N GLU A 74 -16.22 -20.38 9.93
CA GLU A 74 -16.75 -19.45 10.93
C GLU A 74 -16.35 -18.01 10.58
N GLN A 75 -15.11 -17.78 10.17
CA GLN A 75 -14.59 -16.46 9.73
C GLN A 75 -15.29 -15.98 8.45
N ILE A 76 -15.65 -16.90 7.55
CA ILE A 76 -16.45 -16.57 6.35
C ILE A 76 -17.85 -16.13 6.75
N ALA A 77 -18.45 -16.77 7.76
CA ALA A 77 -19.76 -16.37 8.29
C ALA A 77 -19.71 -14.96 8.91
N ASP A 78 -18.66 -14.67 9.71
CA ASP A 78 -18.41 -13.35 10.26
C ASP A 78 -18.23 -12.29 9.17
N GLY A 79 -17.51 -12.61 8.10
CA GLY A 79 -17.31 -11.71 6.95
C GLY A 79 -18.62 -11.40 6.22
N LYS A 80 -19.52 -12.39 6.10
CA LYS A 80 -20.88 -12.18 5.55
C LYS A 80 -21.71 -11.31 6.47
N ALA A 81 -21.68 -11.57 7.80
CA ALA A 81 -22.38 -10.74 8.77
C ALA A 81 -21.92 -9.28 8.72
N LEU A 82 -20.63 -9.03 8.54
CA LEU A 82 -20.06 -7.69 8.35
C LEU A 82 -20.60 -7.04 7.07
N ALA A 83 -20.67 -7.76 5.95
CA ALA A 83 -21.23 -7.27 4.69
C ALA A 83 -22.73 -6.96 4.81
N ASP A 84 -23.48 -7.81 5.50
CA ASP A 84 -24.91 -7.60 5.80
C ASP A 84 -25.12 -6.36 6.69
N GLY A 85 -24.24 -6.16 7.68
CA GLY A 85 -24.19 -4.95 8.48
C GLY A 85 -23.94 -3.71 7.61
N LEU A 86 -22.93 -3.74 6.74
CA LEU A 86 -22.68 -2.67 5.78
C LEU A 86 -23.89 -2.38 4.91
N SER A 87 -24.54 -3.41 4.37
CA SER A 87 -25.74 -3.25 3.52
C SER A 87 -26.88 -2.58 4.31
N ARG A 88 -27.15 -3.02 5.53
CA ARG A 88 -28.20 -2.45 6.38
C ARG A 88 -28.01 -0.97 6.71
N TYR A 89 -26.77 -0.58 7.03
CA TYR A 89 -26.49 0.79 7.47
C TYR A 89 -26.27 1.76 6.31
N THR A 90 -25.84 1.27 5.14
CA THR A 90 -25.58 2.13 3.97
C THR A 90 -26.72 2.19 2.99
N GLY A 91 -27.61 1.18 2.98
CA GLY A 91 -28.63 0.97 1.94
C GLY A 91 -28.08 0.47 0.62
N TYR A 92 -26.76 0.26 0.50
CA TYR A 92 -26.15 -0.32 -0.70
C TYR A 92 -26.17 -1.85 -0.66
N THR A 93 -26.24 -2.47 -1.82
CA THR A 93 -26.05 -3.93 -1.92
C THR A 93 -24.56 -4.26 -1.85
N ILE A 94 -24.17 -5.06 -0.86
CA ILE A 94 -22.82 -5.55 -0.67
C ILE A 94 -22.79 -7.06 -0.92
N ALA A 95 -22.01 -7.49 -1.89
CA ALA A 95 -21.77 -8.90 -2.16
C ALA A 95 -20.38 -9.30 -1.58
N VAL A 96 -20.26 -10.56 -1.15
CA VAL A 96 -19.01 -11.09 -0.61
C VAL A 96 -18.36 -12.01 -1.63
N THR A 97 -17.04 -11.86 -1.81
CA THR A 97 -16.20 -12.80 -2.55
C THR A 97 -15.01 -13.23 -1.72
N ARG A 98 -14.39 -14.34 -2.09
CA ARG A 98 -13.16 -14.82 -1.48
C ARG A 98 -12.20 -15.27 -2.59
N PRO A 99 -11.15 -14.52 -2.88
CA PRO A 99 -10.10 -14.90 -3.82
C PRO A 99 -9.28 -16.06 -3.28
N ASN A 100 -8.53 -16.75 -4.14
CA ASN A 100 -7.66 -17.86 -3.72
C ASN A 100 -6.34 -17.37 -3.10
N SER A 101 -5.91 -16.15 -3.45
CA SER A 101 -4.69 -15.53 -2.96
C SER A 101 -4.84 -14.00 -2.90
N TYR A 102 -3.91 -13.34 -2.21
CA TYR A 102 -3.84 -11.86 -2.27
C TYR A 102 -3.44 -11.35 -3.66
N ALA A 103 -2.67 -12.12 -4.43
CA ALA A 103 -2.35 -11.79 -5.81
C ALA A 103 -3.60 -11.77 -6.69
N ASP A 104 -4.49 -12.77 -6.53
CA ASP A 104 -5.79 -12.78 -7.20
C ASP A 104 -6.65 -11.60 -6.76
N LEU A 105 -6.67 -11.27 -5.47
CA LEU A 105 -7.41 -10.13 -4.95
C LEU A 105 -6.94 -8.80 -5.57
N VAL A 106 -5.62 -8.58 -5.67
CA VAL A 106 -5.07 -7.40 -6.34
C VAL A 106 -5.45 -7.37 -7.81
N ALA A 107 -5.42 -8.52 -8.50
CA ALA A 107 -5.86 -8.62 -9.90
C ALA A 107 -7.36 -8.33 -10.05
N ASP A 108 -8.19 -8.76 -9.11
CA ASP A 108 -9.64 -8.52 -9.10
C ASP A 108 -9.98 -7.03 -8.94
N PHE A 109 -9.23 -6.28 -8.13
CA PHE A 109 -9.33 -4.81 -8.11
C PHE A 109 -9.05 -4.20 -9.48
N GLY A 110 -8.00 -4.65 -10.16
CA GLY A 110 -7.65 -4.17 -11.50
C GLY A 110 -8.70 -4.48 -12.57
N LYS A 111 -9.47 -5.56 -12.39
CA LYS A 111 -10.57 -5.98 -13.29
C LYS A 111 -11.92 -5.37 -12.92
N GLY A 112 -12.03 -4.70 -11.76
CA GLY A 112 -13.31 -4.21 -11.24
C GLY A 112 -14.19 -5.32 -10.63
N ASN A 113 -13.63 -6.45 -10.25
CA ASN A 113 -14.33 -7.57 -9.60
C ASN A 113 -14.30 -7.46 -8.06
N ALA A 114 -13.45 -6.60 -7.50
CA ALA A 114 -13.38 -6.28 -6.08
C ALA A 114 -13.46 -4.77 -5.87
N HIS A 115 -14.19 -4.33 -4.85
CA HIS A 115 -14.45 -2.91 -4.59
C HIS A 115 -14.04 -2.45 -3.19
N LEU A 116 -13.96 -3.38 -2.22
CA LEU A 116 -13.60 -3.14 -0.83
C LEU A 116 -12.83 -4.35 -0.32
N ALA A 117 -11.72 -4.14 0.40
CA ALA A 117 -10.98 -5.21 1.06
C ALA A 117 -10.07 -4.67 2.18
N PHE A 118 -9.56 -5.59 3.00
CA PHE A 118 -8.45 -5.40 3.92
C PHE A 118 -7.21 -6.06 3.31
N LEU A 119 -6.22 -5.27 2.93
CA LEU A 119 -5.00 -5.77 2.29
C LEU A 119 -3.83 -5.77 3.26
N PRO A 120 -3.03 -6.86 3.32
CA PRO A 120 -1.77 -6.82 4.02
C PRO A 120 -0.82 -5.79 3.37
N PRO A 121 0.20 -5.31 4.10
CA PRO A 121 1.02 -4.16 3.70
C PRO A 121 1.56 -4.21 2.27
N PHE A 122 2.13 -5.33 1.87
CA PHE A 122 2.74 -5.46 0.54
C PHE A 122 1.71 -5.58 -0.59
N ALA A 123 0.59 -6.26 -0.36
CA ALA A 123 -0.51 -6.32 -1.31
C ALA A 123 -1.14 -4.94 -1.52
N TYR A 124 -1.27 -4.14 -0.44
CA TYR A 124 -1.67 -2.74 -0.55
C TYR A 124 -0.67 -1.93 -1.39
N ALA A 125 0.64 -2.04 -1.09
CA ALA A 125 1.66 -1.28 -1.81
C ALA A 125 1.66 -1.59 -3.32
N ASP A 126 1.50 -2.87 -3.69
CA ASP A 126 1.41 -3.31 -5.09
C ASP A 126 0.12 -2.81 -5.77
N ALA A 127 -1.03 -2.97 -5.12
CA ALA A 127 -2.31 -2.51 -5.65
C ALA A 127 -2.35 -0.98 -5.80
N TYR A 128 -1.76 -0.24 -4.86
CA TYR A 128 -1.60 1.22 -4.94
C TYR A 128 -0.69 1.63 -6.09
N GLN A 129 0.47 0.98 -6.25
CA GLN A 129 1.42 1.28 -7.33
C GLN A 129 0.78 1.06 -8.71
N LYS A 130 -0.11 0.09 -8.85
CA LYS A 130 -0.88 -0.19 -10.06
C LYS A 130 -2.06 0.78 -10.27
N GLY A 131 -2.35 1.65 -9.30
CA GLY A 131 -3.47 2.59 -9.35
C GLY A 131 -4.85 1.93 -9.15
N TYR A 132 -4.90 0.72 -8.60
CA TYR A 132 -6.13 -0.05 -8.47
C TYR A 132 -6.95 0.32 -7.23
N VAL A 133 -6.29 0.78 -6.16
CA VAL A 133 -6.93 1.02 -4.87
C VAL A 133 -6.56 2.38 -4.26
N ARG A 134 -7.40 2.83 -3.33
CA ARG A 134 -7.15 3.94 -2.40
C ARG A 134 -7.36 3.46 -0.97
N ALA A 135 -6.46 3.84 -0.07
CA ALA A 135 -6.61 3.61 1.36
C ALA A 135 -7.73 4.48 1.93
N ILE A 136 -8.55 3.91 2.82
CA ILE A 136 -9.64 4.62 3.50
C ILE A 136 -9.57 4.53 5.02
N LEU A 137 -9.08 3.41 5.58
CA LEU A 137 -8.95 3.19 7.01
C LEU A 137 -7.66 2.47 7.34
N ALA A 138 -7.00 2.91 8.41
CA ALA A 138 -5.94 2.17 9.10
C ALA A 138 -6.54 1.22 10.12
N THR A 139 -5.89 0.09 10.33
CA THR A 139 -6.30 -0.91 11.32
C THR A 139 -5.41 -0.82 12.56
N GLN A 140 -6.02 -0.97 13.74
CA GLN A 140 -5.33 -0.99 15.02
C GLN A 140 -5.13 -2.42 15.51
N ARG A 141 -3.91 -2.75 15.95
CA ARG A 141 -3.57 -3.95 16.72
C ARG A 141 -2.62 -3.56 17.85
N PHE A 142 -2.74 -4.22 18.98
CA PHE A 142 -1.88 -3.96 20.15
C PHE A 142 -1.84 -2.46 20.53
N GLY A 143 -2.96 -1.77 20.40
CA GLY A 143 -3.10 -0.35 20.71
C GLY A 143 -2.45 0.61 19.70
N THR A 144 -1.88 0.13 18.58
CA THR A 144 -1.15 0.97 17.58
C THR A 144 -1.66 0.73 16.17
N TYR A 145 -1.51 1.74 15.28
CA TYR A 145 -1.89 1.66 13.86
C TYR A 145 -0.73 1.30 12.93
N ALA A 146 0.47 1.25 13.46
CA ALA A 146 1.67 0.82 12.76
C ALA A 146 2.65 0.22 13.77
N TYR A 147 3.59 -0.57 13.30
CA TYR A 147 4.68 -1.11 14.09
C TYR A 147 6.03 -0.82 13.46
N GLY A 148 7.06 -0.90 14.28
CA GLY A 148 8.44 -0.67 13.88
C GLY A 148 9.25 -1.94 13.83
N ALA A 149 10.54 -1.75 13.52
CA ALA A 149 11.55 -2.80 13.55
C ALA A 149 12.77 -2.33 14.33
N GLN A 150 13.68 -3.25 14.61
CA GLN A 150 14.94 -2.91 15.28
C GLN A 150 16.07 -3.76 14.73
N PHE A 151 17.24 -3.14 14.61
CA PHE A 151 18.49 -3.85 14.37
C PHE A 151 19.08 -4.26 15.71
N ILE A 152 19.52 -5.51 15.79
CA ILE A 152 20.09 -6.10 17.00
C ILE A 152 21.45 -6.77 16.69
N ALA A 153 22.33 -6.77 17.67
CA ALA A 153 23.61 -7.47 17.59
C ALA A 153 24.03 -8.01 18.96
N ASN A 154 24.92 -9.01 18.98
CA ASN A 154 25.52 -9.48 20.22
C ASN A 154 26.53 -8.43 20.72
N VAL A 155 26.54 -8.14 22.02
CA VAL A 155 27.48 -7.18 22.64
C VAL A 155 28.93 -7.53 22.38
N ARG A 156 29.26 -8.81 22.12
CA ARG A 156 30.62 -9.28 21.80
C ARG A 156 31.09 -8.92 20.38
N ASN A 157 30.15 -8.49 19.49
CA ASN A 157 30.50 -8.10 18.13
C ASN A 157 31.04 -6.66 18.04
N ASN A 158 31.12 -5.96 19.18
CA ASN A 158 31.66 -4.62 19.31
C ASN A 158 30.98 -3.54 18.47
N PHE A 159 29.71 -3.77 18.05
CA PHE A 159 28.90 -2.73 17.45
C PHE A 159 28.44 -1.74 18.52
N VAL A 160 28.44 -0.46 18.16
CA VAL A 160 27.96 0.62 19.04
C VAL A 160 26.43 0.67 18.97
N SER A 161 25.78 0.68 20.15
CA SER A 161 24.35 0.97 20.21
C SER A 161 24.12 2.47 20.03
N TYR A 162 23.25 2.81 19.09
CA TYR A 162 22.72 4.17 18.90
C TYR A 162 21.24 4.25 19.31
N TYR A 163 20.83 3.38 20.20
CA TYR A 163 19.52 3.39 20.82
C TYR A 163 19.66 3.49 22.33
N ASP A 164 19.00 4.46 22.93
CA ASP A 164 18.92 4.62 24.39
C ASP A 164 17.66 3.92 24.91
N GLU A 165 17.88 2.82 25.65
CA GLU A 165 16.77 2.04 26.22
C GLU A 165 16.00 2.79 27.32
N LEU A 166 16.57 3.81 27.95
CA LEU A 166 15.89 4.58 29.00
C LEU A 166 14.90 5.60 28.41
N SER A 167 15.31 6.31 27.37
CA SER A 167 14.45 7.28 26.68
C SER A 167 13.59 6.63 25.59
N GLY A 168 13.94 5.43 25.13
CA GLY A 168 13.30 4.77 24.02
C GLY A 168 13.60 5.41 22.66
N GLN A 169 14.67 6.21 22.54
CA GLN A 169 14.99 7.00 21.36
C GLN A 169 16.32 6.59 20.73
N ASN A 170 16.43 6.75 19.42
CA ASN A 170 17.71 6.71 18.75
C ASN A 170 18.50 7.99 19.03
N ASN A 171 19.79 7.88 19.28
CA ASN A 171 20.70 9.01 19.53
C ASN A 171 21.60 9.33 18.33
N ALA A 172 21.36 8.71 17.18
CA ALA A 172 21.98 9.01 15.90
C ALA A 172 21.02 8.72 14.74
N ASP A 173 21.30 9.29 13.55
CA ASP A 173 20.58 8.96 12.31
C ASP A 173 20.91 7.53 11.82
N ALA A 174 20.11 7.05 10.87
CA ALA A 174 20.24 5.70 10.31
C ALA A 174 21.62 5.49 9.65
N LYS A 175 22.14 6.49 8.92
CA LYS A 175 23.42 6.38 8.22
C LYS A 175 24.55 6.18 9.20
N THR A 176 24.60 6.98 10.25
CA THR A 176 25.62 6.88 11.31
C THR A 176 25.52 5.52 12.02
N ALA A 177 24.33 5.14 12.44
CA ALA A 177 24.13 3.93 13.21
C ALA A 177 24.38 2.64 12.42
N LEU A 178 23.92 2.59 11.16
CA LEU A 178 23.92 1.36 10.36
C LEU A 178 25.20 1.18 9.52
N SER A 179 26.00 2.23 9.31
CA SER A 179 27.26 2.14 8.54
C SER A 179 28.22 1.08 9.09
N GLN A 180 28.16 0.81 10.40
CA GLN A 180 28.97 -0.23 11.04
C GLN A 180 28.63 -1.67 10.58
N PHE A 181 27.51 -1.89 9.88
CA PHE A 181 27.12 -3.19 9.31
C PHE A 181 27.70 -3.47 7.93
N ASP A 182 28.45 -2.51 7.35
CA ASP A 182 29.04 -2.72 6.02
C ASP A 182 30.04 -3.88 6.03
N GLY A 183 29.86 -4.83 5.11
CA GLY A 183 30.66 -6.04 5.03
C GLY A 183 30.36 -7.13 6.06
N TYR A 184 29.33 -6.96 6.93
CA TYR A 184 28.90 -7.95 7.90
C TYR A 184 27.72 -8.79 7.41
N LYS A 185 27.47 -9.94 8.05
CA LYS A 185 26.43 -10.91 7.67
C LYS A 185 25.18 -10.74 8.51
N PRO A 186 24.03 -10.42 7.90
CA PRO A 186 22.75 -10.34 8.60
C PRO A 186 22.07 -11.69 8.79
N CYS A 187 21.31 -11.83 9.89
CA CYS A 187 20.21 -12.77 10.04
C CYS A 187 18.89 -12.05 9.76
N TRP A 188 18.11 -12.60 8.84
CA TRP A 188 16.74 -12.18 8.57
C TRP A 188 15.74 -13.21 9.04
N ASP A 189 14.55 -12.77 9.36
CA ASP A 189 13.44 -13.58 9.78
C ASP A 189 12.93 -14.48 8.62
N ASP A 190 12.23 -13.89 7.69
CA ASP A 190 11.59 -14.53 6.54
C ASP A 190 11.63 -13.60 5.33
N PRO A 191 11.76 -14.12 4.07
CA PRO A 191 11.76 -13.29 2.87
C PRO A 191 10.52 -12.40 2.69
N LEU A 192 9.40 -12.75 3.33
CA LEU A 192 8.15 -11.98 3.28
C LEU A 192 7.95 -11.09 4.51
N SER A 193 8.91 -11.07 5.45
CA SER A 193 8.79 -10.31 6.68
C SER A 193 9.06 -8.81 6.47
N ALA A 194 8.09 -7.96 6.78
CA ALA A 194 8.27 -6.52 6.69
C ALA A 194 9.30 -6.01 7.71
N ALA A 195 9.18 -6.39 9.00
CA ALA A 195 10.06 -5.92 10.07
C ALA A 195 11.36 -6.71 10.20
N GLY A 196 11.38 -7.97 9.78
CA GLY A 196 12.56 -8.82 9.91
C GLY A 196 13.44 -8.86 8.66
N TYR A 197 13.00 -8.24 7.54
CA TYR A 197 13.78 -8.26 6.31
C TYR A 197 13.56 -7.03 5.42
N VAL A 198 12.35 -6.85 4.84
CA VAL A 198 12.14 -5.92 3.70
C VAL A 198 12.45 -4.48 4.08
N ILE A 199 11.90 -3.98 5.19
CA ILE A 199 12.13 -2.60 5.63
C ILE A 199 13.55 -2.41 6.18
N PRO A 200 14.12 -3.28 7.02
CA PRO A 200 15.54 -3.22 7.38
C PRO A 200 16.49 -3.21 6.17
N LEU A 201 16.26 -4.07 5.16
CA LEU A 201 17.04 -4.08 3.93
C LEU A 201 16.96 -2.73 3.21
N ALA A 202 15.78 -2.13 3.14
CA ALA A 202 15.60 -0.83 2.52
C ALA A 202 16.42 0.27 3.23
N PHE A 203 16.44 0.27 4.56
CA PHE A 203 17.30 1.20 5.33
C PHE A 203 18.78 1.00 5.05
N LEU A 204 19.24 -0.25 4.92
CA LEU A 204 20.64 -0.53 4.53
C LEU A 204 20.92 -0.04 3.11
N ASN A 205 20.05 -0.33 2.15
CA ASN A 205 20.18 0.09 0.75
C ASN A 205 20.20 1.62 0.60
N GLU A 206 19.29 2.33 1.28
CA GLU A 206 19.20 3.78 1.24
C GLU A 206 20.48 4.46 1.74
N ASN A 207 21.14 3.83 2.72
CA ASN A 207 22.38 4.33 3.28
C ASN A 207 23.66 3.78 2.61
N GLY A 208 23.50 2.99 1.53
CA GLY A 208 24.61 2.45 0.73
C GLY A 208 25.40 1.33 1.42
N ILE A 209 24.82 0.67 2.40
CA ILE A 209 25.46 -0.37 3.22
C ILE A 209 25.35 -1.72 2.50
N ARG A 210 26.49 -2.36 2.27
CA ARG A 210 26.59 -3.64 1.59
C ARG A 210 26.91 -4.77 2.57
N THR A 211 25.99 -5.70 2.72
CA THR A 211 26.16 -6.84 3.61
C THR A 211 26.69 -8.08 2.89
N LYS A 212 27.22 -9.03 3.64
CA LYS A 212 27.44 -10.40 3.15
C LYS A 212 26.10 -11.08 2.83
N PRO A 213 26.11 -12.17 2.07
CA PRO A 213 24.90 -12.98 1.86
C PRO A 213 24.22 -13.33 3.19
N PRO A 214 22.91 -13.09 3.33
CA PRO A 214 22.20 -13.26 4.59
C PRO A 214 21.97 -14.72 4.95
N ALA A 215 21.57 -14.96 6.21
CA ALA A 215 20.88 -16.18 6.62
C ALA A 215 19.41 -15.84 6.93
N PHE A 216 18.48 -16.63 6.39
CA PHE A 216 17.07 -16.63 6.80
C PHE A 216 16.88 -17.74 7.81
N VAL A 217 16.32 -17.41 8.99
CA VAL A 217 16.29 -18.30 10.16
C VAL A 217 14.89 -18.61 10.69
N GLU A 218 13.86 -18.15 9.99
CA GLU A 218 12.43 -18.38 10.27
C GLU A 218 11.99 -17.98 11.68
N GLY A 219 11.53 -16.72 11.80
CA GLY A 219 10.93 -16.14 13.00
C GLY A 219 11.83 -15.21 13.79
N HIS A 220 11.24 -14.10 14.25
CA HIS A 220 11.91 -13.06 15.02
C HIS A 220 12.63 -13.62 16.26
N SER A 221 12.01 -14.55 16.98
CA SER A 221 12.63 -15.20 18.13
C SER A 221 13.86 -16.02 17.74
N THR A 222 13.88 -16.63 16.56
CA THR A 222 15.03 -17.37 16.04
C THR A 222 16.16 -16.43 15.63
N VAL A 223 15.84 -15.25 15.07
CA VAL A 223 16.85 -14.20 14.84
C VAL A 223 17.53 -13.82 16.17
N VAL A 224 16.75 -13.55 17.22
CA VAL A 224 17.29 -13.22 18.55
C VAL A 224 18.18 -14.34 19.07
N ARG A 225 17.75 -15.60 18.99
CA ARG A 225 18.55 -16.77 19.43
C ARG A 225 19.84 -16.92 18.61
N SER A 226 19.80 -16.69 17.31
CA SER A 226 20.96 -16.77 16.43
C SER A 226 22.00 -15.70 16.77
N ILE A 227 21.56 -14.47 17.03
CA ILE A 227 22.43 -13.39 17.48
C ILE A 227 22.98 -13.66 18.89
N TYR A 228 22.18 -14.21 19.80
CA TYR A 228 22.61 -14.59 21.14
C TYR A 228 23.70 -15.67 21.11
N ALA A 229 23.49 -16.74 20.33
CA ALA A 229 24.40 -17.89 20.22
C ALA A 229 25.69 -17.55 19.45
N GLN A 230 25.64 -16.57 18.55
CA GLN A 230 26.72 -16.20 17.61
C GLN A 230 27.05 -17.30 16.58
N GLY A 231 27.95 -17.02 15.66
CA GLY A 231 28.47 -18.00 14.68
C GLY A 231 27.69 -18.09 13.38
N ILE A 232 26.40 -17.70 13.32
CA ILE A 232 25.61 -17.72 12.11
C ILE A 232 25.63 -16.35 11.41
N CYS A 233 25.40 -15.28 12.17
CA CYS A 233 25.30 -13.90 11.71
C CYS A 233 25.98 -12.95 12.67
N ASP A 234 26.31 -11.77 12.17
CA ASP A 234 26.93 -10.71 12.95
C ASP A 234 25.90 -9.77 13.58
N PHE A 235 24.79 -9.52 12.87
CA PHE A 235 23.65 -8.71 13.31
C PHE A 235 22.35 -9.25 12.71
N GLY A 236 21.19 -8.72 13.10
CA GLY A 236 19.92 -9.10 12.55
C GLY A 236 18.86 -8.01 12.72
N ALA A 237 17.67 -8.25 12.18
CA ALA A 237 16.53 -7.36 12.40
C ALA A 237 15.28 -8.14 12.84
N THR A 238 14.48 -7.48 13.69
CA THR A 238 13.26 -8.06 14.25
C THR A 238 12.18 -7.00 14.42
N ILE A 239 10.96 -7.46 14.70
CA ILE A 239 9.94 -6.58 15.28
C ILE A 239 10.39 -6.06 16.65
N ILE A 240 9.92 -4.91 17.08
CA ILE A 240 10.12 -4.32 18.42
C ILE A 240 9.16 -4.98 19.44
N ASP A 241 9.57 -5.52 20.56
CA ASP A 241 10.92 -5.96 20.88
C ASP A 241 10.92 -7.49 21.03
N ALA A 242 11.38 -8.18 20.00
CA ALA A 242 11.38 -9.64 19.98
C ALA A 242 12.27 -10.28 21.06
N ARG A 243 13.25 -9.53 21.64
CA ARG A 243 14.08 -10.00 22.75
C ARG A 243 13.26 -10.24 24.02
N GLN A 244 12.13 -9.52 24.15
CA GLN A 244 11.26 -9.58 25.34
C GLN A 244 10.08 -10.54 25.14
N SER A 245 10.04 -11.32 24.07
CA SER A 245 8.98 -12.32 23.92
C SER A 245 9.08 -13.39 25.01
N PRO A 246 7.96 -13.84 25.60
CA PRO A 246 7.98 -14.84 26.68
C PRO A 246 8.81 -16.07 26.35
N ALA A 247 8.67 -16.61 25.14
CA ALA A 247 9.42 -17.80 24.71
C ALA A 247 10.94 -17.58 24.60
N VAL A 248 11.39 -16.33 24.33
CA VAL A 248 12.82 -16.03 24.32
C VAL A 248 13.34 -15.84 25.75
N LEU A 249 12.58 -15.15 26.62
CA LEU A 249 12.99 -14.92 28.00
C LEU A 249 13.01 -16.19 28.85
N GLU A 250 12.13 -17.16 28.55
CA GLU A 250 12.12 -18.47 29.19
C GLU A 250 13.42 -19.24 28.92
N ASP A 251 13.85 -19.28 27.65
CA ASP A 251 15.08 -19.99 27.24
C ASP A 251 16.36 -19.20 27.57
N LEU A 252 16.31 -17.89 27.48
CA LEU A 252 17.47 -17.00 27.52
C LEU A 252 17.21 -15.81 28.46
N PRO A 253 17.17 -16.01 29.78
CA PRO A 253 16.78 -14.97 30.74
C PRO A 253 17.75 -13.75 30.78
N ASP A 254 18.95 -13.88 30.24
CA ASP A 254 19.93 -12.79 30.13
C ASP A 254 20.04 -12.17 28.72
N VAL A 255 19.09 -12.49 27.83
CA VAL A 255 19.14 -12.09 26.42
C VAL A 255 19.29 -10.59 26.22
N THR A 256 18.57 -9.76 26.95
CA THR A 256 18.64 -8.30 26.82
C THR A 256 19.99 -7.71 27.23
N ARG A 257 20.79 -8.41 28.06
CA ARG A 257 22.16 -8.03 28.40
C ARG A 257 23.16 -8.48 27.34
N ARG A 258 22.86 -9.51 26.56
CA ARG A 258 23.78 -10.08 25.55
C ARG A 258 23.45 -9.69 24.11
N VAL A 259 22.19 -9.40 23.83
CA VAL A 259 21.70 -8.93 22.53
C VAL A 259 21.21 -7.50 22.70
N GLN A 260 22.01 -6.55 22.25
CA GLN A 260 21.68 -5.13 22.32
C GLN A 260 20.90 -4.67 21.09
N VAL A 261 20.04 -3.67 21.25
CA VAL A 261 19.46 -2.91 20.14
C VAL A 261 20.53 -1.96 19.63
N ILE A 262 20.77 -1.97 18.33
CA ILE A 262 21.71 -1.05 17.69
C ILE A 262 21.01 0.24 17.26
N TRP A 263 19.82 0.09 16.67
CA TRP A 263 19.02 1.19 16.17
C TRP A 263 17.58 0.72 15.92
N ARG A 264 16.59 1.59 16.14
CA ARG A 264 15.17 1.30 15.90
C ARG A 264 14.66 2.01 14.66
N ILE A 265 13.84 1.32 13.91
CA ILE A 265 13.01 1.88 12.86
C ILE A 265 11.68 2.25 13.50
N GLU A 266 11.34 3.54 13.46
CA GLU A 266 10.08 4.06 13.98
C GLU A 266 8.86 3.35 13.37
N PRO A 267 7.70 3.33 14.05
CA PRO A 267 6.50 2.72 13.52
C PRO A 267 6.06 3.31 12.17
N LEU A 268 6.33 2.59 11.10
CA LEU A 268 5.95 2.97 9.74
C LEU A 268 5.30 1.81 8.95
N ILE A 269 5.39 0.59 9.49
CA ILE A 269 4.83 -0.60 8.84
C ILE A 269 3.37 -0.72 9.26
N PRO A 270 2.40 -0.57 8.32
CA PRO A 270 1.00 -0.74 8.67
C PRO A 270 0.69 -2.21 8.98
N TYR A 271 -0.37 -2.43 9.72
CA TYR A 271 -1.07 -3.71 9.71
C TYR A 271 -1.85 -3.86 8.41
N GLU A 272 -3.03 -4.46 8.37
CA GLU A 272 -3.86 -4.41 7.17
C GLU A 272 -4.29 -2.97 6.86
N VAL A 273 -4.39 -2.65 5.58
CA VAL A 273 -4.94 -1.38 5.09
C VAL A 273 -6.32 -1.64 4.50
N VAL A 274 -7.34 -0.94 4.98
CA VAL A 274 -8.67 -1.01 4.34
C VAL A 274 -8.65 -0.15 3.11
N VAL A 275 -8.96 -0.76 1.98
CA VAL A 275 -8.90 -0.12 0.67
C VAL A 275 -10.22 -0.23 -0.08
N VAL A 276 -10.45 0.73 -0.95
CA VAL A 276 -11.52 0.67 -1.97
C VAL A 276 -10.93 0.80 -3.37
N ALA A 277 -11.66 0.31 -4.37
CA ALA A 277 -11.30 0.48 -5.77
C ALA A 277 -11.13 1.98 -6.09
N SER A 278 -10.07 2.33 -6.84
CA SER A 278 -9.80 3.72 -7.23
C SER A 278 -10.94 4.34 -8.05
N SER A 279 -11.70 3.52 -8.76
CA SER A 279 -12.87 3.92 -9.55
C SER A 279 -14.14 4.14 -8.73
N MET A 280 -14.12 3.83 -7.41
CA MET A 280 -15.31 3.96 -6.56
C MET A 280 -15.76 5.43 -6.46
N PRO A 281 -17.06 5.73 -6.67
CA PRO A 281 -17.59 7.09 -6.50
C PRO A 281 -17.34 7.62 -5.08
N ASP A 282 -17.03 8.92 -4.99
CA ASP A 282 -16.64 9.55 -3.71
C ASP A 282 -17.72 9.48 -2.62
N ASN A 283 -19.00 9.63 -2.98
CA ASN A 283 -20.12 9.50 -2.05
C ASN A 283 -20.20 8.08 -1.45
N LEU A 284 -20.03 7.06 -2.28
CA LEU A 284 -20.04 5.66 -1.85
C LEU A 284 -18.82 5.36 -0.97
N ARG A 285 -17.63 5.82 -1.38
CA ARG A 285 -16.40 5.70 -0.60
C ARG A 285 -16.55 6.33 0.78
N PHE A 286 -17.06 7.57 0.84
CA PHE A 286 -17.28 8.26 2.11
C PHE A 286 -18.25 7.48 3.02
N THR A 287 -19.40 7.06 2.48
CA THR A 287 -20.40 6.30 3.24
C THR A 287 -19.82 4.99 3.78
N LEU A 288 -19.11 4.21 2.96
CA LEU A 288 -18.47 2.95 3.40
C LEU A 288 -17.41 3.19 4.47
N THR A 289 -16.58 4.24 4.33
CA THR A 289 -15.56 4.59 5.32
C THR A 289 -16.19 4.87 6.69
N GLN A 290 -17.22 5.72 6.73
CA GLN A 290 -17.88 6.07 7.99
C GLN A 290 -18.59 4.86 8.61
N THR A 291 -19.30 4.09 7.78
CA THR A 291 -20.05 2.93 8.27
C THR A 291 -19.14 1.83 8.80
N LEU A 292 -18.02 1.52 8.11
CA LEU A 292 -17.03 0.56 8.63
C LEU A 292 -16.46 0.99 9.97
N ALA A 293 -16.06 2.27 10.09
CA ALA A 293 -15.55 2.80 11.35
C ALA A 293 -16.59 2.71 12.49
N GLN A 294 -17.87 2.93 12.19
CA GLN A 294 -18.96 2.80 13.17
C GLN A 294 -19.24 1.34 13.53
N LEU A 295 -19.20 0.43 12.57
CA LEU A 295 -19.45 -1.00 12.81
C LEU A 295 -18.45 -1.59 13.80
N THR A 296 -17.20 -1.14 13.81
CA THR A 296 -16.21 -1.58 14.80
C THR A 296 -16.53 -1.14 16.24
N GLN A 297 -17.52 -0.27 16.44
CA GLN A 297 -18.01 0.12 17.76
C GLN A 297 -19.19 -0.76 18.23
N THR A 298 -19.74 -1.60 17.36
CA THR A 298 -20.80 -2.56 17.71
C THR A 298 -20.21 -3.89 18.16
N ALA A 299 -20.87 -4.63 19.05
CA ALA A 299 -20.41 -5.94 19.51
C ALA A 299 -20.25 -6.94 18.35
N GLU A 300 -21.19 -6.94 17.39
CA GLU A 300 -21.15 -7.80 16.19
C GLU A 300 -19.96 -7.46 15.31
N GLY A 301 -19.74 -6.17 15.02
CA GLY A 301 -18.61 -5.70 14.20
C GLY A 301 -17.27 -5.95 14.86
N GLN A 302 -17.13 -5.73 16.18
CA GLN A 302 -15.92 -6.03 16.93
C GLN A 302 -15.58 -7.53 16.87
N THR A 303 -16.58 -8.40 17.06
CA THR A 303 -16.40 -9.85 16.97
C THR A 303 -15.90 -10.26 15.59
N ALA A 304 -16.52 -9.77 14.53
CA ALA A 304 -16.10 -10.05 13.16
C ALA A 304 -14.66 -9.55 12.86
N MET A 305 -14.36 -8.30 13.25
CA MET A 305 -13.03 -7.73 13.07
C MET A 305 -11.96 -8.51 13.84
N GLN A 306 -12.26 -8.94 15.07
CA GLN A 306 -11.32 -9.71 15.87
C GLN A 306 -11.12 -11.12 15.33
N ASN A 307 -12.19 -11.79 14.91
CA ASN A 307 -12.12 -13.16 14.40
C ASN A 307 -11.37 -13.24 13.07
N ILE A 308 -11.69 -12.34 12.12
CA ILE A 308 -11.15 -12.37 10.76
C ILE A 308 -9.76 -11.76 10.71
N TYR A 309 -9.59 -10.55 11.31
CA TYR A 309 -8.43 -9.70 11.07
C TYR A 309 -7.58 -9.45 12.31
N LYS A 310 -8.00 -9.86 13.51
CA LYS A 310 -7.34 -9.52 14.78
C LYS A 310 -7.22 -8.00 15.01
N ILE A 311 -8.19 -7.24 14.54
CA ILE A 311 -8.25 -5.78 14.59
C ILE A 311 -9.06 -5.31 15.78
N GLU A 312 -8.55 -4.29 16.49
CA GLU A 312 -9.16 -3.67 17.67
C GLU A 312 -10.00 -2.44 17.30
N ALA A 313 -9.53 -1.65 16.32
CA ALA A 313 -10.19 -0.43 15.88
C ALA A 313 -9.82 -0.06 14.44
N LEU A 314 -10.61 0.84 13.86
CA LEU A 314 -10.34 1.45 12.55
C LEU A 314 -10.27 2.98 12.68
N GLN A 315 -9.33 3.60 11.96
CA GLN A 315 -9.16 5.05 11.91
C GLN A 315 -9.13 5.52 10.46
N PRO A 316 -9.89 6.59 10.09
CA PRO A 316 -9.82 7.17 8.75
C PRO A 316 -8.39 7.63 8.39
N VAL A 317 -7.96 7.25 7.20
CA VAL A 317 -6.67 7.66 6.61
C VAL A 317 -6.82 7.86 5.11
N ASN A 318 -5.77 8.40 4.49
CA ASN A 318 -5.57 8.38 3.05
C ASN A 318 -4.21 7.73 2.73
N ASP A 319 -3.88 7.64 1.44
CA ASP A 319 -2.64 7.02 0.96
C ASP A 319 -1.37 7.74 1.42
N ASP A 320 -1.44 9.04 1.79
CA ASP A 320 -0.28 9.80 2.26
C ASP A 320 0.26 9.26 3.59
N ALA A 321 -0.62 8.71 4.43
CA ALA A 321 -0.22 8.08 5.69
C ALA A 321 0.78 6.92 5.48
N TYR A 322 0.79 6.31 4.30
CA TYR A 322 1.65 5.18 3.96
C TYR A 322 2.76 5.52 2.97
N ALA A 323 2.98 6.81 2.67
CA ALA A 323 3.98 7.24 1.69
C ALA A 323 5.40 6.77 2.06
N LEU A 324 5.77 6.90 3.34
CA LEU A 324 7.07 6.48 3.84
C LEU A 324 7.25 4.95 3.78
N PHE A 325 6.22 4.19 4.16
CA PHE A 325 6.23 2.73 4.02
C PHE A 325 6.47 2.32 2.56
N ARG A 326 5.70 2.86 1.62
CA ARG A 326 5.85 2.55 0.20
C ARG A 326 7.22 2.97 -0.35
N HIS A 327 7.77 4.09 0.12
CA HIS A 327 9.13 4.52 -0.22
C HIS A 327 10.15 3.44 0.15
N TYR A 328 10.14 2.96 1.39
CA TYR A 328 11.08 1.93 1.83
C TYR A 328 10.85 0.57 1.16
N VAL A 329 9.60 0.18 0.92
CA VAL A 329 9.34 -1.04 0.15
C VAL A 329 9.97 -0.95 -1.24
N LYS A 330 9.87 0.18 -1.94
CA LYS A 330 10.54 0.41 -3.22
C LYS A 330 12.07 0.41 -3.09
N THR A 331 12.61 1.06 -2.07
CA THR A 331 14.07 1.16 -1.79
C THR A 331 14.69 -0.19 -1.44
N SER A 332 13.90 -1.16 -0.96
CA SER A 332 14.38 -2.53 -0.75
C SER A 332 14.89 -3.20 -2.03
N GLY A 333 14.43 -2.74 -3.20
CA GLY A 333 14.78 -3.30 -4.51
C GLY A 333 14.14 -4.65 -4.82
N LEU A 334 13.24 -5.13 -3.96
CA LEU A 334 12.56 -6.42 -4.14
C LEU A 334 11.34 -6.26 -5.06
N ASP A 335 11.00 -7.33 -5.78
CA ASP A 335 9.77 -7.37 -6.57
C ASP A 335 8.58 -7.55 -5.63
N LEU A 336 7.72 -6.53 -5.56
CA LEU A 336 6.52 -6.50 -4.72
C LEU A 336 5.62 -7.72 -4.94
N SER A 337 5.45 -8.17 -6.18
CA SER A 337 4.57 -9.29 -6.51
C SER A 337 5.02 -10.61 -5.88
N THR A 338 6.26 -10.70 -5.40
CA THR A 338 6.82 -11.86 -4.71
C THR A 338 6.62 -11.82 -3.19
N LEU A 339 6.25 -10.66 -2.62
CA LEU A 339 6.15 -10.43 -1.17
C LEU A 339 4.77 -10.79 -0.59
N PHE A 340 3.82 -11.21 -1.43
CA PHE A 340 2.49 -11.69 -0.99
C PHE A 340 1.98 -12.71 -1.99
N LYS A 341 1.45 -13.80 -1.50
CA LYS A 341 0.92 -14.90 -2.33
C LYS A 341 -0.40 -15.40 -1.79
#